data_dc03bddea1f7aa8f351fdeabf2ce5a63
#
_entry.id   dc03bddea1f7aa8f351fdeabf2ce5a63
#
_cell.length_a   1.000
_cell.length_b   1.000
_cell.length_c   1.000
_cell.angle_alpha   90.00
_cell.angle_beta   90.00
_cell.angle_gamma   90.00
#
_symmetry.space_group_name_H-M   'P 1'
#
loop_
_entity.id
_entity.type
_entity.pdbx_description
1 polymer ?
#
loop_
_entity_poly.entity_id
_entity_poly.type
_entity_poly.pdbx_seq_one_letter_code
_entity_poly.pdbx_strand_id
1 'polypeptide(L)'
;MGKDNGVRAVDADEFLSGIKKDDRFHPIINIILYYGEKEWDGPVSLKDMMVDMPERFANLFADYEINLVQMLDSGRLLFHNEDVRILFDVVSNIYKRNIDYIYSKYDGTEVDGELFWMIGKITSNENMLEISRDKKGESVVMCEAWREYYDEARRVGAKSATLNAIIFMIKYGISKKDILKEYSENDYNEALSKMAAK
;
A
#
# COMPACT_ATOMS: atom_id res chain seq x y z
N MET A 1 34.89 -4.87 -38.09
CA MET A 1 35.19 -3.53 -38.61
C MET A 1 33.97 -2.65 -38.43
N GLY A 2 33.86 -2.04 -37.26
CA GLY A 2 32.80 -1.06 -36.95
C GLY A 2 33.15 0.25 -37.63
N LYS A 3 32.25 0.75 -38.49
CA LYS A 3 32.37 2.10 -39.04
C LYS A 3 32.09 3.06 -37.88
N ASP A 4 33.17 3.71 -37.43
CA ASP A 4 33.10 4.87 -36.57
C ASP A 4 32.50 6.01 -37.39
N ASN A 5 31.20 6.25 -37.23
CA ASN A 5 30.52 7.40 -37.78
C ASN A 5 30.88 8.61 -36.92
N GLY A 6 32.15 9.06 -37.04
CA GLY A 6 32.62 10.27 -36.42
C GLY A 6 31.83 11.47 -36.93
N VAL A 7 30.82 11.83 -36.16
CA VAL A 7 30.03 13.02 -36.36
C VAL A 7 30.92 14.21 -36.05
N ARG A 8 31.46 14.90 -37.10
CA ARG A 8 32.24 16.13 -36.94
C ARG A 8 31.31 17.21 -36.38
N ALA A 9 31.66 17.79 -35.24
CA ALA A 9 31.07 19.01 -34.75
C ALA A 9 31.21 20.11 -35.82
N VAL A 10 30.17 20.92 -36.02
CA VAL A 10 30.10 21.93 -37.06
C VAL A 10 30.89 23.18 -36.66
N ASP A 11 30.97 23.45 -35.35
CA ASP A 11 31.74 24.55 -34.80
C ASP A 11 32.37 24.20 -33.42
N ALA A 12 33.13 25.14 -32.85
CA ALA A 12 33.79 24.96 -31.56
C ALA A 12 32.83 24.83 -30.39
N ASP A 13 31.65 25.47 -30.44
CA ASP A 13 30.64 25.50 -29.38
C ASP A 13 29.92 24.15 -29.32
N GLU A 14 29.60 23.57 -30.47
CA GLU A 14 29.04 22.21 -30.58
C GLU A 14 30.05 21.17 -30.09
N PHE A 15 31.32 21.35 -30.39
CA PHE A 15 32.38 20.45 -29.91
C PHE A 15 32.50 20.48 -28.38
N LEU A 16 32.44 21.65 -27.76
CA LEU A 16 32.56 21.82 -26.31
C LEU A 16 31.34 21.35 -25.55
N SER A 17 30.14 21.60 -26.08
CA SER A 17 28.87 21.19 -25.45
C SER A 17 28.51 19.74 -25.71
N GLY A 18 29.00 19.15 -26.80
CA GLY A 18 28.59 17.84 -27.29
C GLY A 18 27.17 17.82 -27.84
N ILE A 19 26.50 18.99 -27.97
CA ILE A 19 25.14 19.17 -28.42
C ILE A 19 25.11 20.01 -29.67
N LYS A 20 24.42 19.54 -30.71
CA LYS A 20 24.25 20.26 -31.96
C LYS A 20 23.00 21.12 -31.93
N LYS A 21 22.98 22.20 -32.73
CA LYS A 21 21.86 23.15 -32.81
C LYS A 21 20.54 22.50 -33.18
N ASP A 22 20.53 21.43 -33.94
CA ASP A 22 19.36 20.69 -34.41
C ASP A 22 19.10 19.39 -33.64
N ASP A 23 19.90 19.09 -32.63
CA ASP A 23 19.63 17.97 -31.75
C ASP A 23 18.25 18.13 -31.07
N ARG A 24 17.55 17.03 -30.92
CA ARG A 24 16.28 16.95 -30.24
C ARG A 24 16.34 15.79 -29.23
N PHE A 25 15.89 16.07 -28.02
CA PHE A 25 15.89 15.10 -26.94
C PHE A 25 14.45 14.61 -26.67
N HIS A 26 14.33 13.37 -26.27
CA HIS A 26 13.07 12.86 -25.78
C HIS A 26 12.74 13.51 -24.43
N PRO A 27 11.48 13.89 -24.18
CA PRO A 27 11.09 14.41 -22.90
C PRO A 27 11.27 13.35 -21.81
N ILE A 28 11.77 13.75 -20.67
CA ILE A 28 11.83 12.91 -19.47
C ILE A 28 10.73 13.39 -18.53
N ILE A 29 9.82 12.47 -18.18
CA ILE A 29 8.73 12.74 -17.25
C ILE A 29 9.01 11.95 -15.98
N ASN A 30 9.18 12.65 -14.85
CA ASN A 30 9.31 12.03 -13.55
C ASN A 30 7.94 11.81 -12.95
N ILE A 31 7.64 10.59 -12.55
CA ILE A 31 6.41 10.25 -11.81
C ILE A 31 6.84 9.69 -10.46
N ILE A 32 6.33 10.28 -9.40
CA ILE A 32 6.52 9.81 -8.02
C ILE A 32 5.24 9.12 -7.59
N LEU A 33 5.30 7.80 -7.37
CA LEU A 33 4.19 7.04 -6.83
C LEU A 33 4.29 7.03 -5.30
N TYR A 34 3.33 7.68 -4.66
CA TYR A 34 3.22 7.71 -3.21
C TYR A 34 2.13 6.73 -2.75
N TYR A 35 2.54 5.76 -1.94
CA TYR A 35 1.67 4.70 -1.43
C TYR A 35 1.47 4.75 0.10
N GLY A 36 1.64 5.93 0.70
CA GLY A 36 1.36 6.13 2.12
C GLY A 36 -0.14 6.08 2.44
N GLU A 37 -0.46 5.67 3.67
CA GLU A 37 -1.84 5.60 4.19
C GLU A 37 -2.49 6.99 4.36
N LYS A 38 -1.67 8.04 4.49
CA LYS A 38 -2.10 9.44 4.61
C LYS A 38 -1.81 10.19 3.32
N GLU A 39 -2.52 11.29 3.12
CA GLU A 39 -2.19 12.20 2.03
C GLU A 39 -0.77 12.75 2.18
N TRP A 40 -0.13 13.03 1.04
CA TRP A 40 1.16 13.68 1.02
C TRP A 40 1.02 15.12 1.53
N ASP A 41 1.82 15.49 2.51
CA ASP A 41 1.85 16.80 3.14
C ASP A 41 3.20 17.53 2.95
N GLY A 42 4.10 16.94 2.15
CA GLY A 42 5.41 17.52 1.85
C GLY A 42 5.40 18.44 0.63
N PRO A 43 6.56 19.06 0.31
CA PRO A 43 6.72 19.91 -0.87
C PRO A 43 6.51 19.10 -2.15
N VAL A 44 5.97 19.75 -3.17
CA VAL A 44 5.75 19.16 -4.51
C VAL A 44 6.60 19.84 -5.58
N SER A 45 7.33 20.89 -5.21
CA SER A 45 8.27 21.57 -6.10
C SER A 45 9.56 21.95 -5.37
N LEU A 46 10.59 22.24 -6.15
CA LEU A 46 11.83 22.77 -5.59
C LEU A 46 11.61 24.14 -4.93
N LYS A 47 10.70 24.94 -5.47
CA LYS A 47 10.33 26.24 -4.93
C LYS A 47 9.73 26.14 -3.53
N ASP A 48 8.92 25.12 -3.27
CA ASP A 48 8.32 24.87 -1.94
C ASP A 48 9.36 24.59 -0.86
N MET A 49 10.56 24.19 -1.24
CA MET A 49 11.68 23.88 -0.35
C MET A 49 12.64 25.06 -0.15
N MET A 50 12.44 26.15 -0.88
CA MET A 50 13.34 27.31 -0.83
C MET A 50 12.92 28.32 0.26
N VAL A 51 13.90 29.07 0.75
CA VAL A 51 13.64 30.30 1.51
C VAL A 51 12.99 31.35 0.59
N ASP A 52 12.37 32.36 1.19
CA ASP A 52 11.73 33.45 0.44
C ASP A 52 12.64 34.04 -0.61
N MET A 53 12.20 33.98 -1.85
CA MET A 53 12.89 34.55 -2.99
C MET A 53 12.30 35.92 -3.31
N PRO A 54 13.13 36.97 -3.42
CA PRO A 54 12.64 38.30 -3.82
C PRO A 54 11.95 38.22 -5.20
N GLU A 55 10.76 38.84 -5.31
CA GLU A 55 9.93 38.81 -6.54
C GLU A 55 10.69 39.13 -7.82
N ARG A 56 11.66 40.07 -7.74
CA ARG A 56 12.50 40.45 -8.89
C ARG A 56 13.30 39.31 -9.50
N PHE A 57 13.49 38.18 -8.76
CA PHE A 57 14.22 37.01 -9.23
C PHE A 57 13.29 35.84 -9.61
N ALA A 58 12.01 35.96 -9.32
CA ALA A 58 11.05 34.86 -9.57
C ALA A 58 11.02 34.39 -11.02
N ASN A 59 11.18 35.32 -11.97
CA ASN A 59 11.21 35.00 -13.41
C ASN A 59 12.53 34.38 -13.90
N LEU A 60 13.57 34.39 -13.06
CA LEU A 60 14.88 33.81 -13.38
C LEU A 60 15.04 32.39 -12.86
N PHE A 61 14.11 31.99 -12.00
CA PHE A 61 14.11 30.64 -11.40
C PHE A 61 13.21 29.70 -12.20
N ALA A 62 13.81 28.65 -12.75
CA ALA A 62 13.06 27.55 -13.34
C ALA A 62 12.73 26.54 -12.25
N ASP A 63 11.44 26.46 -11.85
CA ASP A 63 10.99 25.49 -10.86
C ASP A 63 11.05 24.07 -11.39
N TYR A 64 11.18 23.11 -10.50
CA TYR A 64 11.14 21.69 -10.79
C TYR A 64 10.01 21.06 -9.96
N GLU A 65 8.90 20.78 -10.63
CA GLU A 65 7.75 20.15 -10.02
C GLU A 65 7.82 18.63 -10.15
N ILE A 66 7.33 17.91 -9.13
CA ILE A 66 7.15 16.47 -9.18
C ILE A 66 5.73 16.13 -9.65
N ASN A 67 5.60 15.12 -10.51
CA ASN A 67 4.31 14.55 -10.87
C ASN A 67 3.93 13.51 -9.81
N LEU A 68 3.30 13.97 -8.73
CA LEU A 68 2.90 13.12 -7.62
C LEU A 68 1.61 12.38 -7.93
N VAL A 69 1.68 11.05 -7.86
CA VAL A 69 0.54 10.13 -7.98
C VAL A 69 0.33 9.46 -6.63
N GLN A 70 -0.79 9.72 -5.98
CA GLN A 70 -1.11 9.14 -4.67
C GLN A 70 -2.11 8.00 -4.80
N MET A 71 -1.89 6.89 -4.08
CA MET A 71 -2.82 5.76 -4.05
C MET A 71 -4.22 6.17 -3.56
N LEU A 72 -4.30 7.14 -2.64
CA LEU A 72 -5.56 7.66 -2.12
C LEU A 72 -6.42 8.38 -3.16
N ASP A 73 -5.81 8.87 -4.23
CA ASP A 73 -6.47 9.62 -5.31
C ASP A 73 -6.96 8.74 -6.46
N SER A 74 -7.09 7.44 -6.26
CA SER A 74 -7.45 6.46 -7.31
C SER A 74 -8.67 6.86 -8.14
N GLY A 75 -9.65 7.51 -7.54
CA GLY A 75 -10.86 7.97 -8.23
C GLY A 75 -10.65 9.09 -9.27
N ARG A 76 -9.49 9.74 -9.28
CA ARG A 76 -9.13 10.81 -10.22
C ARG A 76 -8.31 10.32 -11.41
N LEU A 77 -7.81 9.07 -11.33
CA LEU A 77 -6.89 8.51 -12.30
C LEU A 77 -7.61 7.51 -13.20
N LEU A 78 -7.37 7.62 -14.51
CA LEU A 78 -7.87 6.69 -15.51
C LEU A 78 -6.74 5.76 -15.94
N PHE A 79 -6.81 4.51 -15.48
CA PHE A 79 -5.87 3.47 -15.87
C PHE A 79 -6.46 2.62 -16.99
N HIS A 80 -5.70 2.39 -18.05
CA HIS A 80 -6.06 1.48 -19.13
C HIS A 80 -5.74 0.01 -18.79
N ASN A 81 -4.76 -0.21 -17.91
CA ASN A 81 -4.42 -1.54 -17.43
C ASN A 81 -5.33 -1.89 -16.24
N GLU A 82 -5.97 -3.06 -16.32
CA GLU A 82 -6.94 -3.54 -15.31
C GLU A 82 -6.28 -3.80 -13.97
N ASP A 83 -5.10 -4.43 -13.95
CA ASP A 83 -4.40 -4.75 -12.70
C ASP A 83 -3.98 -3.49 -11.95
N VAL A 84 -3.50 -2.47 -12.69
CA VAL A 84 -3.16 -1.17 -12.10
C VAL A 84 -4.41 -0.50 -11.53
N ARG A 85 -5.55 -0.57 -12.25
CA ARG A 85 -6.82 -0.04 -11.78
C ARG A 85 -7.28 -0.73 -10.50
N ILE A 86 -7.20 -2.07 -10.46
CA ILE A 86 -7.56 -2.86 -9.28
C ILE A 86 -6.62 -2.51 -8.11
N LEU A 87 -5.31 -2.46 -8.36
CA LEU A 87 -4.31 -2.11 -7.36
C LEU A 87 -4.64 -0.80 -6.65
N PHE A 88 -4.82 0.27 -7.43
CA PHE A 88 -5.10 1.60 -6.87
C PHE A 88 -6.44 1.66 -6.15
N ASP A 89 -7.48 1.06 -6.72
CA ASP A 89 -8.82 1.08 -6.14
C ASP A 89 -8.86 0.29 -4.82
N VAL A 90 -8.30 -0.91 -4.80
CA VAL A 90 -8.27 -1.76 -3.61
C VAL A 90 -7.42 -1.14 -2.50
N VAL A 91 -6.19 -0.71 -2.80
CA VAL A 91 -5.30 -0.07 -1.80
C VAL A 91 -5.95 1.19 -1.23
N SER A 92 -6.52 2.05 -2.08
CA SER A 92 -7.22 3.26 -1.62
C SER A 92 -8.38 2.94 -0.68
N ASN A 93 -9.17 1.90 -0.98
CA ASN A 93 -10.31 1.51 -0.16
C ASN A 93 -9.90 0.79 1.14
N ILE A 94 -8.78 0.07 1.15
CA ILE A 94 -8.17 -0.47 2.38
C ILE A 94 -7.80 0.69 3.32
N TYR A 95 -7.09 1.69 2.83
CA TYR A 95 -6.68 2.84 3.63
C TYR A 95 -7.87 3.65 4.15
N LYS A 96 -8.92 3.79 3.36
CA LYS A 96 -10.19 4.41 3.74
C LYS A 96 -11.06 3.52 4.64
N ARG A 97 -10.64 2.28 4.93
CA ARG A 97 -11.38 1.27 5.69
C ARG A 97 -12.76 0.94 5.08
N ASN A 98 -12.89 1.09 3.77
CA ASN A 98 -14.10 0.85 3.01
C ASN A 98 -14.13 -0.59 2.47
N ILE A 99 -14.08 -1.54 3.37
CA ILE A 99 -13.95 -2.97 3.05
C ILE A 99 -15.21 -3.52 2.38
N ASP A 100 -16.39 -3.06 2.80
CA ASP A 100 -17.66 -3.49 2.20
C ASP A 100 -17.73 -3.14 0.70
N TYR A 101 -17.17 -2.01 0.30
CA TYR A 101 -17.05 -1.65 -1.12
C TYR A 101 -16.20 -2.66 -1.89
N ILE A 102 -15.07 -3.07 -1.35
CA ILE A 102 -14.19 -4.03 -1.99
C ILE A 102 -14.91 -5.36 -2.17
N TYR A 103 -15.61 -5.84 -1.13
CA TYR A 103 -16.42 -7.06 -1.23
C TYR A 103 -17.51 -6.94 -2.29
N SER A 104 -18.25 -5.82 -2.30
CA SER A 104 -19.35 -5.66 -3.26
C SER A 104 -18.89 -5.56 -4.71
N LYS A 105 -17.71 -4.98 -4.94
CA LYS A 105 -17.18 -4.72 -6.27
C LYS A 105 -16.37 -5.87 -6.85
N TYR A 106 -15.64 -6.58 -6.01
CA TYR A 106 -14.66 -7.59 -6.42
C TYR A 106 -15.05 -9.01 -5.97
N ASP A 107 -16.32 -9.25 -5.59
CA ASP A 107 -16.79 -10.58 -5.25
C ASP A 107 -16.66 -11.51 -6.47
N GLY A 108 -16.03 -12.67 -6.28
CA GLY A 108 -15.74 -13.62 -7.37
C GLY A 108 -14.68 -13.16 -8.39
N THR A 109 -14.06 -11.98 -8.22
CA THR A 109 -13.01 -11.51 -9.14
C THR A 109 -11.71 -12.27 -8.89
N GLU A 110 -11.21 -12.92 -9.94
CA GLU A 110 -9.87 -13.51 -9.94
C GLU A 110 -8.83 -12.45 -10.29
N VAL A 111 -7.75 -12.42 -9.53
CA VAL A 111 -6.60 -11.55 -9.77
C VAL A 111 -5.32 -12.39 -9.81
N ASP A 112 -4.30 -11.90 -10.50
CA ASP A 112 -2.98 -12.51 -10.47
C ASP A 112 -2.42 -12.53 -9.04
N GLY A 113 -1.79 -13.64 -8.66
CA GLY A 113 -1.19 -13.78 -7.33
C GLY A 113 -0.11 -12.74 -7.03
N GLU A 114 0.59 -12.23 -8.06
CA GLU A 114 1.56 -11.13 -7.90
C GLU A 114 0.86 -9.80 -7.58
N LEU A 115 -0.28 -9.52 -8.22
CA LEU A 115 -1.11 -8.35 -7.91
C LEU A 115 -1.62 -8.43 -6.47
N PHE A 116 -2.13 -9.59 -6.05
CA PHE A 116 -2.60 -9.80 -4.69
C PHE A 116 -1.47 -9.62 -3.66
N TRP A 117 -0.28 -10.18 -3.97
CA TRP A 117 0.91 -9.98 -3.16
C TRP A 117 1.33 -8.51 -3.07
N MET A 118 1.29 -7.77 -4.18
CA MET A 118 1.64 -6.35 -4.23
C MET A 118 0.70 -5.51 -3.35
N ILE A 119 -0.61 -5.79 -3.40
CA ILE A 119 -1.59 -5.15 -2.50
C ILE A 119 -1.21 -5.41 -1.04
N GLY A 120 -0.91 -6.67 -0.68
CA GLY A 120 -0.47 -7.05 0.65
C GLY A 120 0.80 -6.32 1.09
N LYS A 121 1.79 -6.17 0.20
CA LYS A 121 3.04 -5.44 0.48
C LYS A 121 2.80 -3.96 0.74
N ILE A 122 2.03 -3.30 -0.12
CA ILE A 122 1.76 -1.86 0.00
C ILE A 122 0.97 -1.57 1.28
N THR A 123 -0.01 -2.42 1.61
CA THR A 123 -0.87 -2.24 2.78
C THR A 123 -0.32 -2.86 4.06
N SER A 124 0.88 -3.44 4.02
CA SER A 124 1.52 -4.16 5.14
C SER A 124 0.62 -5.27 5.73
N ASN A 125 -0.14 -5.95 4.87
CA ASN A 125 -1.04 -7.01 5.27
C ASN A 125 -0.34 -8.37 5.19
N GLU A 126 0.16 -8.85 6.34
CA GLU A 126 0.93 -10.11 6.43
C GLU A 126 0.14 -11.33 5.95
N ASN A 127 -1.17 -11.35 6.14
CA ASN A 127 -2.00 -12.49 5.74
C ASN A 127 -2.18 -12.57 4.22
N MET A 128 -2.34 -11.44 3.54
CA MET A 128 -2.31 -11.42 2.08
C MET A 128 -0.96 -11.94 1.55
N LEU A 129 0.12 -11.64 2.27
CA LEU A 129 1.46 -12.12 1.91
C LEU A 129 1.62 -13.63 2.14
N GLU A 130 1.03 -14.20 3.18
CA GLU A 130 1.03 -15.65 3.43
C GLU A 130 0.24 -16.39 2.35
N ILE A 131 -0.99 -15.97 2.07
CA ILE A 131 -1.83 -16.54 1.01
C ILE A 131 -1.10 -16.51 -0.35
N SER A 132 -0.45 -15.38 -0.66
CA SER A 132 0.29 -15.22 -1.91
C SER A 132 1.51 -16.13 -2.05
N ARG A 133 2.14 -16.50 -0.93
CA ARG A 133 3.29 -17.44 -0.95
C ARG A 133 2.90 -18.82 -1.45
N ASP A 134 1.73 -19.29 -1.02
CA ASP A 134 1.21 -20.61 -1.37
C ASP A 134 0.66 -20.65 -2.81
N LYS A 135 0.28 -19.48 -3.36
CA LYS A 135 -0.34 -19.34 -4.69
C LYS A 135 0.54 -18.59 -5.71
N LYS A 136 1.85 -18.68 -5.55
CA LYS A 136 2.79 -17.99 -6.45
C LYS A 136 2.67 -18.49 -7.89
N GLY A 137 2.22 -17.58 -8.79
CA GLY A 137 1.99 -17.88 -10.22
C GLY A 137 0.60 -18.46 -10.53
N GLU A 138 -0.30 -18.49 -9.54
CA GLU A 138 -1.70 -18.88 -9.71
C GLU A 138 -2.60 -17.66 -9.53
N SER A 139 -3.84 -17.75 -10.04
CA SER A 139 -4.85 -16.73 -9.75
C SER A 139 -5.44 -16.90 -8.35
N VAL A 140 -5.86 -15.78 -7.76
CA VAL A 140 -6.47 -15.72 -6.44
C VAL A 140 -7.86 -15.10 -6.58
N VAL A 141 -8.90 -15.75 -6.04
CA VAL A 141 -10.22 -15.14 -5.89
C VAL A 141 -10.14 -14.17 -4.71
N MET A 142 -10.04 -12.88 -5.01
CA MET A 142 -9.68 -11.82 -4.06
C MET A 142 -10.55 -11.82 -2.80
N CYS A 143 -11.86 -11.86 -2.95
CA CYS A 143 -12.76 -11.77 -1.81
C CYS A 143 -12.84 -13.06 -0.99
N GLU A 144 -12.62 -14.23 -1.59
CA GLU A 144 -12.55 -15.49 -0.85
C GLU A 144 -11.32 -15.55 0.04
N ALA A 145 -10.14 -15.26 -0.52
CA ALA A 145 -8.90 -15.19 0.23
C ALA A 145 -8.98 -14.17 1.38
N TRP A 146 -9.68 -13.06 1.14
CA TRP A 146 -9.88 -12.03 2.17
C TRP A 146 -10.90 -12.44 3.23
N ARG A 147 -11.97 -13.14 2.84
CA ARG A 147 -13.01 -13.63 3.75
C ARG A 147 -12.43 -14.63 4.74
N GLU A 148 -11.64 -15.60 4.28
CA GLU A 148 -10.93 -16.53 5.16
C GLU A 148 -10.10 -15.81 6.22
N TYR A 149 -9.40 -14.76 5.82
CA TYR A 149 -8.62 -13.94 6.75
C TYR A 149 -9.48 -13.18 7.75
N TYR A 150 -10.53 -12.51 7.31
CA TYR A 150 -11.41 -11.76 8.21
C TYR A 150 -12.17 -12.66 9.17
N ASP A 151 -12.60 -13.81 8.73
CA ASP A 151 -13.26 -14.81 9.58
C ASP A 151 -12.28 -15.34 10.63
N GLU A 152 -11.05 -15.61 10.26
CA GLU A 152 -10.01 -16.02 11.20
C GLU A 152 -9.65 -14.89 12.16
N ALA A 153 -9.43 -13.67 11.69
CA ALA A 153 -9.14 -12.51 12.55
C ALA A 153 -10.29 -12.23 13.51
N ARG A 154 -11.54 -12.35 13.04
CA ARG A 154 -12.74 -12.21 13.86
C ARG A 154 -12.81 -13.32 14.91
N ARG A 155 -12.53 -14.56 14.54
CA ARG A 155 -12.49 -15.71 15.44
C ARG A 155 -11.42 -15.54 16.51
N VAL A 156 -10.21 -15.14 16.14
CA VAL A 156 -9.10 -14.87 17.06
C VAL A 156 -9.44 -13.71 17.99
N GLY A 157 -10.00 -12.63 17.46
CA GLY A 157 -10.43 -11.47 18.24
C GLY A 157 -11.53 -11.81 19.26
N ALA A 158 -12.57 -12.54 18.84
CA ALA A 158 -13.63 -13.01 19.71
C ALA A 158 -13.09 -13.94 20.81
N LYS A 159 -12.19 -14.87 20.45
CA LYS A 159 -11.55 -15.76 21.40
C LYS A 159 -10.73 -14.98 22.44
N SER A 160 -9.94 -14.01 21.99
CA SER A 160 -9.15 -13.15 22.88
C SER A 160 -10.03 -12.35 23.85
N ALA A 161 -11.15 -11.79 23.37
CA ALA A 161 -12.11 -11.08 24.20
C ALA A 161 -12.73 -12.00 25.25
N THR A 162 -13.12 -13.22 24.86
CA THR A 162 -13.64 -14.25 25.78
C THR A 162 -12.64 -14.59 26.87
N LEU A 163 -11.40 -14.87 26.49
CA LEU A 163 -10.35 -15.19 27.48
C LEU A 163 -10.07 -14.03 28.44
N ASN A 164 -10.04 -12.80 27.94
CA ASN A 164 -9.85 -11.62 28.77
C ASN A 164 -11.02 -11.41 29.75
N ALA A 165 -12.25 -11.64 29.32
CA ALA A 165 -13.43 -11.59 30.19
C ALA A 165 -13.35 -12.64 31.30
N ILE A 166 -12.97 -13.88 30.99
CA ILE A 166 -12.78 -14.95 31.98
C ILE A 166 -11.66 -14.58 32.96
N ILE A 167 -10.52 -14.10 32.47
CA ILE A 167 -9.38 -13.66 33.32
C ILE A 167 -9.85 -12.56 34.28
N PHE A 168 -10.62 -11.60 33.80
CA PHE A 168 -11.20 -10.55 34.61
C PHE A 168 -12.11 -11.13 35.72
N MET A 169 -13.04 -12.02 35.36
CA MET A 169 -13.93 -12.67 36.31
C MET A 169 -13.19 -13.45 37.39
N ILE A 170 -12.13 -14.20 37.02
CA ILE A 170 -11.29 -14.93 37.96
C ILE A 170 -10.59 -13.97 38.95
N LYS A 171 -10.03 -12.87 38.44
CA LYS A 171 -9.36 -11.84 39.27
C LYS A 171 -10.31 -11.17 40.27
N TYR A 172 -11.57 -11.03 39.92
CA TYR A 172 -12.61 -10.48 40.81
C TYR A 172 -13.27 -11.51 41.68
N GLY A 173 -12.77 -12.76 41.73
CA GLY A 173 -13.22 -13.78 42.66
C GLY A 173 -14.54 -14.47 42.29
N ILE A 174 -14.99 -14.37 41.04
CA ILE A 174 -16.18 -15.07 40.55
C ILE A 174 -15.88 -16.58 40.53
N SER A 175 -16.82 -17.39 41.05
CA SER A 175 -16.61 -18.84 41.16
C SER A 175 -16.51 -19.51 39.78
N LYS A 176 -15.67 -20.57 39.65
CA LYS A 176 -15.58 -21.41 38.44
C LYS A 176 -16.99 -21.83 37.97
N LYS A 177 -17.85 -22.23 38.93
CA LYS A 177 -19.21 -22.70 38.63
C LYS A 177 -20.06 -21.63 37.95
N ASP A 178 -19.89 -20.36 38.34
CA ASP A 178 -20.66 -19.26 37.74
C ASP A 178 -20.09 -18.87 36.38
N ILE A 179 -18.76 -18.89 36.22
CA ILE A 179 -18.10 -18.64 34.91
C ILE A 179 -18.51 -19.70 33.89
N LEU A 180 -18.57 -20.96 34.29
CA LEU A 180 -18.95 -22.07 33.39
C LEU A 180 -20.44 -22.09 33.01
N LYS A 181 -21.29 -21.18 33.55
CA LYS A 181 -22.65 -20.99 33.04
C LYS A 181 -22.66 -20.27 31.67
N GLU A 182 -21.70 -19.40 31.45
CA GLU A 182 -21.63 -18.52 30.28
C GLU A 182 -20.50 -18.91 29.31
N TYR A 183 -19.44 -19.56 29.79
CA TYR A 183 -18.23 -19.86 29.03
C TYR A 183 -17.89 -21.36 29.10
N SER A 184 -17.19 -21.86 28.05
CA SER A 184 -16.78 -23.25 28.01
C SER A 184 -15.67 -23.56 29.02
N GLU A 185 -15.59 -24.82 29.45
CA GLU A 185 -14.50 -25.27 30.34
C GLU A 185 -13.14 -25.18 29.67
N ASN A 186 -13.08 -25.36 28.34
CA ASN A 186 -11.86 -25.21 27.56
C ASN A 186 -11.34 -23.75 27.60
N ASP A 187 -12.23 -22.77 27.41
CA ASP A 187 -11.88 -21.36 27.51
C ASP A 187 -11.42 -20.97 28.91
N TYR A 188 -12.07 -21.52 29.94
CA TYR A 188 -11.66 -21.30 31.33
C TYR A 188 -10.24 -21.83 31.60
N ASN A 189 -9.91 -23.04 31.15
CA ASN A 189 -8.60 -23.63 31.34
C ASN A 189 -7.51 -22.89 30.57
N GLU A 190 -7.84 -22.43 29.35
CA GLU A 190 -6.92 -21.62 28.54
C GLU A 190 -6.66 -20.24 29.20
N ALA A 191 -7.69 -19.63 29.76
CA ALA A 191 -7.56 -18.39 30.51
C ALA A 191 -6.65 -18.53 31.75
N LEU A 192 -6.78 -19.65 32.49
CA LEU A 192 -5.90 -19.96 33.59
C LEU A 192 -4.44 -20.13 33.15
N SER A 193 -4.21 -20.83 32.04
CA SER A 193 -2.86 -21.02 31.47
C SER A 193 -2.21 -19.67 31.10
N LYS A 194 -2.98 -18.76 30.50
CA LYS A 194 -2.53 -17.40 30.19
C LYS A 194 -2.23 -16.54 31.42
N MET A 195 -2.92 -16.77 32.53
CA MET A 195 -2.64 -16.08 33.79
C MET A 195 -1.35 -16.58 34.45
N ALA A 196 -1.07 -17.89 34.34
CA ALA A 196 0.14 -18.51 34.90
C ALA A 196 1.43 -18.17 34.13
N ALA A 197 1.30 -17.77 32.84
CA ALA A 197 2.42 -17.44 31.97
C ALA A 197 2.92 -15.99 32.09
N LYS A 198 2.24 -15.15 32.89
CA LYS A 198 2.62 -13.76 33.21
C LYS A 198 3.13 -13.63 34.62
#